data_9117c043abdc20b21557fab6c1136df6
#
_entry.id   9117c043abdc20b21557fab6c1136df6
#
_cell.length_a   1.000
_cell.length_b   1.000
_cell.length_c   1.000
_cell.angle_alpha   90.00
_cell.angle_beta   90.00
_cell.angle_gamma   90.00
#
_symmetry.space_group_name_H-M   'P 1'
#
loop_
_entity.id
_entity.type
_entity.pdbx_description
1 polymer ?
#
loop_
_entity_poly.entity_id
_entity_poly.type
_entity_poly.pdbx_seq_one_letter_code
_entity_poly.pdbx_strand_id
1 'polypeptide(L)'
;MFRQWLALVIIVLVYIPVAIDATVLHVAAPTLSMTLGASGNELLWIIDIYSLVMAGMVLPMGALGDRIGFKRLLLLGSGLFGLASLAAAIAADAGWLIAARAVLAIGAAMIVPATLAGIRTLFIDARHRNIALGVWAAVGSGGAAFGPLIGGMLLEHFYWGSVFLINVPVMKGHCQTKI
;
A
#
# COMPACT_ATOMS: atom_id res chain seq x y z
N MET A 1 13.49 -4.91 24.15
CA MET A 1 13.87 -3.86 23.19
C MET A 1 14.13 -4.38 21.78
N PHE A 2 15.01 -5.35 21.54
CA PHE A 2 15.31 -5.88 20.22
C PHE A 2 14.06 -6.39 19.46
N ARG A 3 13.17 -7.13 20.10
CA ARG A 3 11.92 -7.64 19.50
C ARG A 3 10.95 -6.54 19.05
N GLN A 4 10.91 -5.40 19.73
CA GLN A 4 10.06 -4.26 19.38
C GLN A 4 10.55 -3.59 18.09
N TRP A 5 11.87 -3.41 17.96
CA TRP A 5 12.48 -2.87 16.75
C TRP A 5 12.35 -3.80 15.54
N LEU A 6 12.47 -5.12 15.76
CA LEU A 6 12.22 -6.11 14.72
C LEU A 6 10.75 -6.03 14.21
N ALA A 7 9.80 -5.92 15.16
CA ALA A 7 8.40 -5.76 14.80
C ALA A 7 8.14 -4.44 14.04
N LEU A 8 8.84 -3.34 14.40
CA LEU A 8 8.77 -2.09 13.65
C LEU A 8 9.26 -2.27 12.21
N VAL A 9 10.37 -2.97 12.00
CA VAL A 9 10.88 -3.26 10.64
C VAL A 9 9.82 -3.98 9.81
N ILE A 10 9.15 -4.99 10.38
CA ILE A 10 8.09 -5.73 9.68
C ILE A 10 6.90 -4.82 9.35
N ILE A 11 6.46 -4.00 10.30
CA ILE A 11 5.37 -3.02 10.10
C ILE A 11 5.71 -2.05 8.97
N VAL A 12 6.94 -1.54 8.97
CA VAL A 12 7.43 -0.59 7.95
C VAL A 12 7.53 -1.27 6.59
N LEU A 13 8.03 -2.51 6.51
CA LEU A 13 8.11 -3.29 5.26
C LEU A 13 6.73 -3.50 4.62
N VAL A 14 5.68 -3.75 5.42
CA VAL A 14 4.30 -3.87 4.91
C VAL A 14 3.75 -2.52 4.45
N TYR A 15 4.20 -1.41 5.04
CA TYR A 15 3.74 -0.08 4.70
C TYR A 15 4.39 0.49 3.43
N ILE A 16 5.64 0.11 3.11
CA ILE A 16 6.37 0.59 1.93
C ILE A 16 5.58 0.42 0.62
N PRO A 17 5.03 -0.76 0.29
CA PRO A 17 4.24 -0.93 -0.94
C PRO A 17 3.05 0.03 -1.04
N VAL A 18 2.37 0.28 0.07
CA VAL A 18 1.23 1.23 0.15
C VAL A 18 1.68 2.65 -0.20
N ALA A 19 2.84 3.07 0.33
CA ALA A 19 3.38 4.40 0.09
C ALA A 19 3.87 4.57 -1.37
N ILE A 20 4.50 3.55 -1.95
CA ILE A 20 4.94 3.54 -3.35
C ILE A 20 3.73 3.56 -4.30
N ASP A 21 2.73 2.70 -4.04
CA ASP A 21 1.55 2.55 -4.88
C ASP A 21 0.73 3.85 -5.01
N ALA A 22 0.74 4.68 -3.98
CA ALA A 22 0.06 5.97 -3.99
C ALA A 22 0.58 6.95 -5.06
N THR A 23 1.84 6.81 -5.50
CA THR A 23 2.48 7.79 -6.38
C THR A 23 3.03 7.20 -7.68
N VAL A 24 3.28 5.91 -7.73
CA VAL A 24 3.93 5.22 -8.87
C VAL A 24 3.12 5.37 -10.18
N LEU A 25 1.81 5.41 -10.12
CA LEU A 25 0.95 5.52 -11.30
C LEU A 25 1.00 6.88 -12.01
N HIS A 26 1.45 7.93 -11.34
CA HIS A 26 1.62 9.23 -12.01
C HIS A 26 2.65 9.14 -13.16
N VAL A 27 3.66 8.29 -13.02
CA VAL A 27 4.66 8.04 -14.07
C VAL A 27 4.16 6.99 -15.06
N ALA A 28 3.35 6.03 -14.61
CA ALA A 28 2.80 5.00 -15.48
C ALA A 28 1.65 5.48 -16.40
N ALA A 29 1.06 6.64 -16.12
CA ALA A 29 -0.11 7.16 -16.84
C ALA A 29 0.05 7.20 -18.38
N PRO A 30 1.15 7.71 -18.98
CA PRO A 30 1.34 7.70 -20.43
C PRO A 30 1.36 6.28 -21.00
N THR A 31 2.06 5.36 -20.35
CA THR A 31 2.14 3.95 -20.78
C THR A 31 0.78 3.26 -20.69
N LEU A 32 0.00 3.51 -19.63
CA LEU A 32 -1.34 2.99 -19.47
C LEU A 32 -2.31 3.52 -20.54
N SER A 33 -2.21 4.81 -20.90
CA SER A 33 -3.00 5.38 -21.99
C SER A 33 -2.74 4.65 -23.32
N MET A 34 -1.48 4.37 -23.62
CA MET A 34 -1.09 3.72 -24.88
C MET A 34 -1.43 2.23 -24.90
N THR A 35 -1.25 1.52 -23.77
CA THR A 35 -1.41 0.06 -23.72
C THR A 35 -2.85 -0.40 -23.47
N LEU A 36 -3.62 0.33 -22.66
CA LEU A 36 -5.02 0.03 -22.37
C LEU A 36 -6.01 0.83 -23.22
N GLY A 37 -5.51 1.75 -24.05
CA GLY A 37 -6.37 2.65 -24.82
C GLY A 37 -7.23 3.56 -23.94
N ALA A 38 -6.78 3.82 -22.68
CA ALA A 38 -7.54 4.55 -21.70
C ALA A 38 -7.71 6.02 -22.09
N SER A 39 -8.93 6.51 -22.04
CA SER A 39 -9.25 7.93 -22.21
C SER A 39 -8.66 8.77 -21.06
N GLY A 40 -8.54 10.09 -21.28
CA GLY A 40 -8.05 10.99 -20.23
C GLY A 40 -8.88 10.93 -18.94
N ASN A 41 -10.20 10.75 -19.06
CA ASN A 41 -11.08 10.60 -17.88
C ASN A 41 -10.84 9.28 -17.15
N GLU A 42 -10.65 8.18 -17.87
CA GLU A 42 -10.32 6.89 -17.24
C GLU A 42 -8.95 6.92 -16.55
N LEU A 43 -7.96 7.61 -17.11
CA LEU A 43 -6.67 7.80 -16.46
C LEU A 43 -6.78 8.57 -15.15
N LEU A 44 -7.59 9.63 -15.10
CA LEU A 44 -7.89 10.34 -13.85
C LEU A 44 -8.51 9.39 -12.82
N TRP A 45 -9.51 8.60 -13.22
CA TRP A 45 -10.11 7.62 -12.33
C TRP A 45 -9.14 6.55 -11.85
N ILE A 46 -8.25 6.03 -12.71
CA ILE A 46 -7.22 5.06 -12.32
C ILE A 46 -6.32 5.62 -11.21
N ILE A 47 -5.98 6.90 -11.28
CA ILE A 47 -5.11 7.56 -10.31
C ILE A 47 -5.89 7.91 -9.03
N ASP A 48 -7.02 8.59 -9.17
CA ASP A 48 -7.71 9.24 -8.06
C ASP A 48 -8.56 8.30 -7.23
N ILE A 49 -9.10 7.21 -7.80
CA ILE A 49 -9.97 6.25 -7.11
C ILE A 49 -9.26 5.68 -5.86
N TYR A 50 -7.95 5.45 -5.93
CA TYR A 50 -7.17 4.96 -4.82
C TYR A 50 -7.19 5.94 -3.64
N SER A 51 -6.88 7.21 -3.90
CA SER A 51 -6.86 8.26 -2.88
C SER A 51 -8.25 8.52 -2.31
N LEU A 52 -9.27 8.53 -3.16
CA LEU A 52 -10.66 8.77 -2.78
C LEU A 52 -11.19 7.67 -1.85
N VAL A 53 -11.05 6.41 -2.25
CA VAL A 53 -11.49 5.25 -1.47
C VAL A 53 -10.69 5.15 -0.17
N MET A 54 -9.36 5.33 -0.23
CA MET A 54 -8.51 5.30 0.94
C MET A 54 -8.93 6.37 1.95
N ALA A 55 -9.15 7.63 1.52
CA ALA A 55 -9.58 8.72 2.40
C ALA A 55 -10.93 8.43 3.06
N GLY A 56 -11.89 7.87 2.31
CA GLY A 56 -13.21 7.51 2.85
C GLY A 56 -13.18 6.32 3.81
N MET A 57 -12.26 5.37 3.59
CA MET A 57 -12.24 4.10 4.32
C MET A 57 -11.27 4.05 5.51
N VAL A 58 -10.28 4.97 5.60
CA VAL A 58 -9.27 4.93 6.66
C VAL A 58 -9.87 5.02 8.07
N LEU A 59 -10.88 5.87 8.28
CA LEU A 59 -11.56 6.03 9.56
C LEU A 59 -12.42 4.80 9.93
N PRO A 60 -13.32 4.30 9.05
CA PRO A 60 -14.05 3.06 9.31
C PRO A 60 -13.13 1.86 9.57
N MET A 61 -12.02 1.74 8.83
CA MET A 61 -11.06 0.65 9.01
C MET A 61 -10.28 0.79 10.32
N GLY A 62 -9.97 2.00 10.76
CA GLY A 62 -9.43 2.26 12.10
C GLY A 62 -10.37 1.78 13.20
N ALA A 63 -11.65 2.15 13.14
CA ALA A 63 -12.66 1.70 14.08
C ALA A 63 -12.87 0.17 14.05
N LEU A 64 -12.77 -0.46 12.88
CA LEU A 64 -12.79 -1.91 12.75
C LEU A 64 -11.56 -2.53 13.45
N GLY A 65 -10.38 -1.93 13.29
CA GLY A 65 -9.15 -2.36 13.95
C GLY A 65 -9.24 -2.34 15.47
N ASP A 66 -9.92 -1.35 16.04
CA ASP A 66 -10.17 -1.28 17.47
C ASP A 66 -11.04 -2.44 17.98
N ARG A 67 -11.95 -2.96 17.13
CA ARG A 67 -12.83 -4.08 17.48
C ARG A 67 -12.18 -5.45 17.30
N ILE A 68 -11.51 -5.69 16.16
CA ILE A 68 -10.97 -7.01 15.81
C ILE A 68 -9.48 -7.17 16.17
N GLY A 69 -8.83 -6.07 16.53
CA GLY A 69 -7.40 -6.00 16.83
C GLY A 69 -6.53 -5.71 15.61
N PHE A 70 -5.46 -4.92 15.82
CA PHE A 70 -4.60 -4.43 14.74
C PHE A 70 -3.90 -5.55 13.94
N LYS A 71 -3.54 -6.67 14.59
CA LYS A 71 -2.89 -7.82 13.91
C LYS A 71 -3.80 -8.45 12.87
N ARG A 72 -5.06 -8.68 13.21
CA ARG A 72 -6.04 -9.24 12.27
C ARG A 72 -6.33 -8.27 11.15
N LEU A 73 -6.49 -6.98 11.47
CA LEU A 73 -6.70 -5.94 10.47
C LEU A 73 -5.51 -5.86 9.50
N LEU A 74 -4.28 -5.90 10.00
CA LEU A 74 -3.07 -5.86 9.19
C LEU A 74 -2.97 -7.08 8.25
N LEU A 75 -3.26 -8.29 8.75
CA LEU A 75 -3.24 -9.51 7.94
C LEU A 75 -4.31 -9.49 6.85
N LEU A 76 -5.54 -9.09 7.18
CA LEU A 76 -6.63 -8.98 6.21
C LEU A 76 -6.32 -7.90 5.15
N GLY A 77 -5.83 -6.73 5.59
CA GLY A 77 -5.45 -5.64 4.70
C GLY A 77 -4.31 -6.04 3.76
N SER A 78 -3.26 -6.70 4.29
CA SER A 78 -2.14 -7.19 3.47
C SER A 78 -2.57 -8.26 2.47
N GLY A 79 -3.44 -9.18 2.87
CA GLY A 79 -4.00 -10.20 1.97
C GLY A 79 -4.82 -9.58 0.86
N LEU A 80 -5.72 -8.66 1.20
CA LEU A 80 -6.56 -7.95 0.24
C LEU A 80 -5.72 -7.10 -0.72
N PHE A 81 -4.74 -6.35 -0.19
CA PHE A 81 -3.84 -5.53 -0.98
C PHE A 81 -3.01 -6.38 -1.96
N GLY A 82 -2.47 -7.52 -1.52
CA GLY A 82 -1.71 -8.43 -2.37
C GLY A 82 -2.56 -9.06 -3.48
N LEU A 83 -3.78 -9.52 -3.17
CA LEU A 83 -4.70 -10.08 -4.16
C LEU A 83 -5.16 -9.02 -5.18
N ALA A 84 -5.48 -7.82 -4.71
CA ALA A 84 -5.86 -6.71 -5.58
C ALA A 84 -4.70 -6.25 -6.47
N SER A 85 -3.44 -6.30 -5.97
CA SER A 85 -2.24 -6.03 -6.76
C SER A 85 -2.08 -7.05 -7.90
N LEU A 86 -2.32 -8.33 -7.64
CA LEU A 86 -2.32 -9.36 -8.70
C LEU A 86 -3.42 -9.10 -9.73
N ALA A 87 -4.63 -8.75 -9.28
CA ALA A 87 -5.74 -8.44 -10.18
C ALA A 87 -5.45 -7.19 -11.04
N ALA A 88 -4.82 -6.17 -10.46
CA ALA A 88 -4.40 -4.97 -11.18
C ALA A 88 -3.30 -5.27 -12.22
N ALA A 89 -2.34 -6.15 -11.88
CA ALA A 89 -1.24 -6.50 -12.77
C ALA A 89 -1.70 -7.22 -14.07
N ILE A 90 -2.84 -7.90 -14.04
CA ILE A 90 -3.42 -8.63 -15.19
C ILE A 90 -4.62 -7.91 -15.80
N ALA A 91 -4.81 -6.62 -15.51
CA ALA A 91 -5.94 -5.87 -16.02
C ALA A 91 -5.91 -5.81 -17.56
N ALA A 92 -7.04 -6.15 -18.17
CA ALA A 92 -7.18 -6.16 -19.63
C ALA A 92 -7.73 -4.83 -20.17
N ASP A 93 -8.40 -4.06 -19.34
CA ASP A 93 -9.01 -2.77 -19.69
C ASP A 93 -8.95 -1.77 -18.54
N ALA A 94 -9.23 -0.50 -18.84
CA ALA A 94 -9.21 0.58 -17.86
C ALA A 94 -10.23 0.39 -16.73
N GLY A 95 -11.44 -0.12 -17.06
CA GLY A 95 -12.50 -0.36 -16.07
C GLY A 95 -12.11 -1.40 -15.05
N TRP A 96 -11.50 -2.51 -15.48
CA TRP A 96 -10.95 -3.54 -14.60
C TRP A 96 -9.87 -2.94 -13.68
N LEU A 97 -8.96 -2.14 -14.24
CA LEU A 97 -7.89 -1.52 -13.47
C LEU A 97 -8.45 -0.56 -12.41
N ILE A 98 -9.46 0.26 -12.74
CA ILE A 98 -10.14 1.14 -11.78
C ILE A 98 -10.74 0.34 -10.62
N ALA A 99 -11.46 -0.76 -10.94
CA ALA A 99 -12.04 -1.63 -9.91
C ALA A 99 -10.97 -2.26 -9.01
N ALA A 100 -9.90 -2.79 -9.59
CA ALA A 100 -8.78 -3.36 -8.84
C ALA A 100 -8.10 -2.31 -7.94
N ARG A 101 -7.94 -1.07 -8.42
CA ARG A 101 -7.41 0.06 -7.65
C ARG A 101 -8.31 0.44 -6.46
N ALA A 102 -9.63 0.40 -6.64
CA ALA A 102 -10.57 0.63 -5.53
C ALA A 102 -10.40 -0.42 -4.42
N VAL A 103 -10.28 -1.71 -4.79
CA VAL A 103 -10.04 -2.80 -3.84
C VAL A 103 -8.67 -2.68 -3.17
N LEU A 104 -7.64 -2.30 -3.93
CA LEU A 104 -6.30 -2.00 -3.42
C LEU A 104 -6.35 -0.92 -2.32
N ALA A 105 -7.09 0.15 -2.58
CA ALA A 105 -7.27 1.26 -1.63
C ALA A 105 -7.94 0.83 -0.33
N ILE A 106 -8.90 -0.12 -0.37
CA ILE A 106 -9.51 -0.68 0.84
C ILE A 106 -8.45 -1.43 1.65
N GLY A 107 -7.62 -2.26 1.01
CA GLY A 107 -6.50 -2.93 1.65
C GLY A 107 -5.52 -1.95 2.31
N ALA A 108 -5.14 -0.88 1.60
CA ALA A 108 -4.29 0.18 2.12
C ALA A 108 -4.93 0.90 3.33
N ALA A 109 -6.23 1.21 3.25
CA ALA A 109 -7.00 1.82 4.34
C ALA A 109 -7.08 0.93 5.60
N MET A 110 -6.91 -0.38 5.47
CA MET A 110 -6.76 -1.30 6.60
C MET A 110 -5.33 -1.31 7.15
N ILE A 111 -4.32 -1.28 6.28
CA ILE A 111 -2.91 -1.35 6.65
C ILE A 111 -2.47 -0.11 7.43
N VAL A 112 -2.83 1.09 6.96
CA VAL A 112 -2.36 2.36 7.55
C VAL A 112 -2.73 2.49 9.04
N PRO A 113 -4.01 2.41 9.46
CA PRO A 113 -4.36 2.50 10.88
C PRO A 113 -3.83 1.31 11.69
N ALA A 114 -3.78 0.11 11.09
CA ALA A 114 -3.24 -1.08 11.77
C ALA A 114 -1.75 -0.93 12.10
N THR A 115 -0.94 -0.34 11.20
CA THR A 115 0.47 -0.07 11.44
C THR A 115 0.68 0.95 12.54
N LEU A 116 -0.10 2.04 12.56
CA LEU A 116 -0.05 3.06 13.61
C LEU A 116 -0.47 2.52 14.97
N ALA A 117 -1.55 1.73 15.03
CA ALA A 117 -2.00 1.06 16.25
C ALA A 117 -0.95 0.06 16.75
N GLY A 118 -0.32 -0.70 15.84
CA GLY A 118 0.78 -1.61 16.14
C GLY A 118 1.97 -0.90 16.79
N ILE A 119 2.41 0.23 16.24
CA ILE A 119 3.50 1.04 16.83
C ILE A 119 3.13 1.52 18.24
N ARG A 120 1.90 2.01 18.43
CA ARG A 120 1.44 2.51 19.74
C ARG A 120 1.40 1.41 20.81
N THR A 121 1.04 0.18 20.44
CA THR A 121 0.97 -0.95 21.37
C THR A 121 2.35 -1.55 21.67
N LEU A 122 3.27 -1.52 20.70
CA LEU A 122 4.63 -2.06 20.86
C LEU A 122 5.53 -1.15 21.69
N PHE A 123 5.39 0.16 21.53
CA PHE A 123 6.25 1.15 22.20
C PHE A 123 5.47 1.92 23.28
N ILE A 124 5.51 1.41 24.52
CA ILE A 124 4.85 2.03 25.67
C ILE A 124 5.57 3.34 26.05
N ASP A 125 6.93 3.32 26.02
CA ASP A 125 7.72 4.51 26.28
C ASP A 125 7.53 5.58 25.20
N ALA A 126 7.22 6.81 25.64
CA ALA A 126 6.90 7.92 24.76
C ALA A 126 8.05 8.30 23.82
N ARG A 127 9.31 8.23 24.30
CA ARG A 127 10.49 8.58 23.50
C ARG A 127 10.67 7.59 22.34
N HIS A 128 10.65 6.30 22.63
CA HIS A 128 10.79 5.24 21.62
C HIS A 128 9.61 5.22 20.64
N ARG A 129 8.40 5.49 21.14
CA ARG A 129 7.20 5.61 20.28
C ARG A 129 7.31 6.77 19.31
N ASN A 130 7.77 7.94 19.75
CA ASN A 130 7.96 9.09 18.87
C ASN A 130 9.01 8.83 17.79
N ILE A 131 10.11 8.13 18.13
CA ILE A 131 11.11 7.70 17.15
C ILE A 131 10.50 6.73 16.15
N ALA A 132 9.75 5.73 16.59
CA ALA A 132 9.10 4.74 15.73
C ALA A 132 8.08 5.38 14.79
N LEU A 133 7.28 6.35 15.27
CA LEU A 133 6.36 7.13 14.43
C LEU A 133 7.11 8.02 13.43
N GLY A 134 8.23 8.61 13.84
CA GLY A 134 9.11 9.38 12.95
C GLY A 134 9.67 8.51 11.81
N VAL A 135 10.14 7.30 12.13
CA VAL A 135 10.61 6.32 11.12
C VAL A 135 9.47 5.94 10.17
N TRP A 136 8.27 5.64 10.70
CA TRP A 136 7.10 5.33 9.90
C TRP A 136 6.73 6.47 8.93
N ALA A 137 6.70 7.71 9.41
CA ALA A 137 6.41 8.89 8.60
C ALA A 137 7.49 9.14 7.54
N ALA A 138 8.77 8.98 7.90
CA ALA A 138 9.91 9.12 6.98
C ALA A 138 9.84 8.08 5.86
N VAL A 139 9.48 6.84 6.18
CA VAL A 139 9.30 5.76 5.18
C VAL A 139 8.10 6.04 4.28
N GLY A 140 6.98 6.53 4.82
CA GLY A 140 5.83 6.94 4.03
C GLY A 140 6.16 8.05 3.03
N SER A 141 6.80 9.10 3.51
CA SER A 141 7.23 10.22 2.64
C SER A 141 8.31 9.79 1.64
N GLY A 142 9.28 8.97 2.08
CA GLY A 142 10.32 8.42 1.21
C GLY A 142 9.72 7.49 0.14
N GLY A 143 8.83 6.58 0.53
CA GLY A 143 8.13 5.69 -0.41
C GLY A 143 7.37 6.47 -1.48
N ALA A 144 6.66 7.52 -1.08
CA ALA A 144 5.97 8.40 -2.01
C ALA A 144 6.93 9.15 -2.96
N ALA A 145 8.07 9.60 -2.45
CA ALA A 145 9.09 10.29 -3.26
C ALA A 145 9.81 9.34 -4.22
N PHE A 146 10.11 8.11 -3.79
CA PHE A 146 10.78 7.10 -4.62
C PHE A 146 9.82 6.35 -5.55
N GLY A 147 8.50 6.42 -5.33
CA GLY A 147 7.50 5.77 -6.16
C GLY A 147 7.67 6.05 -7.65
N PRO A 148 7.73 7.32 -8.10
CA PRO A 148 7.96 7.67 -9.49
C PRO A 148 9.26 7.13 -10.07
N LEU A 149 10.36 7.12 -9.28
CA LEU A 149 11.66 6.60 -9.71
C LEU A 149 11.61 5.09 -9.92
N ILE A 150 11.02 4.36 -8.96
CA ILE A 150 10.84 2.90 -9.05
C ILE A 150 9.91 2.57 -10.21
N GLY A 151 8.82 3.33 -10.37
CA GLY A 151 7.88 3.16 -11.48
C GLY A 151 8.55 3.37 -12.85
N GLY A 152 9.33 4.43 -13.00
CA GLY A 152 10.09 4.70 -14.22
C GLY A 152 11.05 3.56 -14.58
N MET A 153 11.87 3.09 -13.63
CA MET A 153 12.80 1.97 -13.84
C MET A 153 12.07 0.67 -14.21
N LEU A 154 10.93 0.38 -13.59
CA LEU A 154 10.14 -0.82 -13.89
C LEU A 154 9.53 -0.75 -15.30
N LEU A 155 9.04 0.42 -15.72
CA LEU A 155 8.42 0.63 -17.03
C LEU A 155 9.43 0.60 -18.18
N GLU A 156 10.68 0.95 -17.93
CA GLU A 156 11.75 0.86 -18.93
C GLU A 156 12.17 -0.59 -19.25
N HIS A 157 12.08 -1.48 -18.26
CA HIS A 157 12.62 -2.84 -18.39
C HIS A 157 11.55 -3.93 -18.37
N PHE A 158 10.35 -3.64 -17.89
CA PHE A 158 9.26 -4.61 -17.71
C PHE A 158 7.94 -4.02 -18.21
N TYR A 159 6.91 -4.88 -18.35
CA TYR A 159 5.58 -4.43 -18.70
C TYR A 159 4.93 -3.66 -17.52
N TRP A 160 3.95 -2.81 -17.83
CA TRP A 160 3.35 -1.87 -16.85
C TRP A 160 2.78 -2.55 -15.59
N GLY A 161 2.25 -3.77 -15.71
CA GLY A 161 1.72 -4.51 -14.55
C GLY A 161 2.78 -4.92 -13.53
N SER A 162 4.08 -4.88 -13.87
CA SER A 162 5.18 -5.16 -12.95
C SER A 162 5.20 -4.21 -11.75
N VAL A 163 4.68 -3.00 -11.92
CA VAL A 163 4.52 -1.99 -10.86
C VAL A 163 3.67 -2.52 -9.71
N PHE A 164 2.66 -3.33 -10.00
CA PHE A 164 1.81 -3.95 -8.98
C PHE A 164 2.40 -5.26 -8.45
N LEU A 165 3.15 -6.00 -9.27
CA LEU A 165 3.76 -7.27 -8.86
C LEU A 165 4.81 -7.10 -7.75
N ILE A 166 5.47 -5.95 -7.65
CA ILE A 166 6.45 -5.66 -6.59
C ILE A 166 5.80 -5.69 -5.18
N ASN A 167 4.49 -5.48 -5.09
CA ASN A 167 3.76 -5.52 -3.82
C ASN A 167 3.58 -6.95 -3.30
N VAL A 168 3.50 -7.95 -4.20
CA VAL A 168 3.10 -9.33 -3.87
C VAL A 168 4.11 -10.06 -2.97
N PRO A 169 5.44 -10.06 -3.24
CA PRO A 169 6.40 -10.77 -2.40
C PRO A 169 6.46 -10.22 -0.98
N VAL A 170 6.31 -8.88 -0.82
CA VAL A 170 6.32 -8.22 0.49
C VAL A 170 5.11 -8.66 1.32
N MET A 171 3.93 -8.76 0.70
CA MET A 171 2.70 -9.17 1.37
C MET A 171 2.68 -10.66 1.74
N LYS A 172 3.26 -11.55 0.89
CA LYS A 172 3.39 -12.98 1.20
C LYS A 172 4.31 -13.24 2.40
N GLY A 173 5.44 -12.54 2.49
CA GLY A 173 6.39 -12.68 3.59
C GLY A 173 5.74 -12.39 4.95
N HIS A 174 4.82 -11.44 5.02
CA HIS A 174 4.12 -11.08 6.26
C HIS A 174 3.10 -12.15 6.72
N CYS A 175 2.43 -12.81 5.79
CA CYS A 175 1.44 -13.85 6.11
C CYS A 175 2.07 -15.10 6.76
N GLN A 176 3.37 -15.34 6.56
CA GLN A 176 4.11 -16.48 7.12
C GLN A 176 4.77 -16.17 8.47
N THR A 177 4.96 -14.90 8.81
CA THR A 177 5.60 -14.50 10.06
C THR A 177 4.55 -14.49 11.18
N LYS A 178 4.54 -15.57 12.00
CA LYS A 178 3.76 -15.61 13.25
C LYS A 178 4.31 -14.56 14.21
N ILE A 179 3.74 -13.34 14.17
CA ILE A 179 3.99 -12.31 15.18
C ILE A 179 3.00 -12.44 16.34
#